data_27e8493072c621a494913ceb46fb32d7
#
_entry.id   27e8493072c621a494913ceb46fb32d7
#
_cell.length_a   1.000
_cell.length_b   1.000
_cell.length_c   1.000
_cell.angle_alpha   90.00
_cell.angle_beta   90.00
_cell.angle_gamma   90.00
#
_symmetry.space_group_name_H-M   'P 1'
#
loop_
_entity.id
_entity.type
_entity.pdbx_description
1 polymer ?
#
loop_
_entity_poly.entity_id
_entity_poly.type
_entity_poly.pdbx_seq_one_letter_code
_entity_poly.pdbx_strand_id
1 'polypeptide(L)'
;MKYFLGCAFLLAGITAFPSAAQQPLNADCSAAATQATGYTPGADSGPDGSRARGAARGAAAGAAAGAVQNNQYDNAPDALKDANREDKAKSGAAAGMAVAGSRNRQDRRGDRRSQDAWQKSYDACLSATPK
;
A
#
# COMPACT_ATOMS: atom_id res chain seq x y z
N MET A 1 20.67 -15.61 50.22
CA MET A 1 21.25 -14.27 50.49
C MET A 1 21.68 -13.72 49.10
N LYS A 2 21.05 -12.93 48.40
CA LYS A 2 20.32 -11.78 48.30
C LYS A 2 21.07 -10.58 48.11
N TYR A 3 21.03 -9.86 47.22
CA TYR A 3 20.94 -8.40 47.29
C TYR A 3 20.32 -7.90 45.99
N PHE A 4 19.08 -7.48 46.06
CA PHE A 4 18.43 -6.60 45.11
C PHE A 4 19.08 -5.24 45.19
N LEU A 5 19.70 -4.78 44.11
CA LEU A 5 20.05 -3.37 43.96
C LEU A 5 19.09 -2.76 42.92
N GLY A 6 18.18 -1.94 43.45
CA GLY A 6 17.26 -1.14 42.64
C GLY A 6 18.02 -0.03 41.94
N CYS A 7 17.97 -0.01 40.61
CA CYS A 7 18.32 1.16 39.82
C CYS A 7 17.06 2.01 39.64
N ALA A 8 16.92 3.07 40.42
CA ALA A 8 15.95 4.12 40.21
C ALA A 8 16.43 4.99 39.03
N PHE A 9 15.81 4.77 37.86
CA PHE A 9 15.98 5.67 36.73
C PHE A 9 15.07 6.89 36.93
N LEU A 10 15.68 7.99 37.32
CA LEU A 10 15.07 9.32 37.24
C LEU A 10 15.00 9.76 35.77
N LEU A 11 13.87 9.51 35.14
CA LEU A 11 13.51 10.08 33.84
C LEU A 11 13.14 11.55 34.05
N ALA A 12 14.11 12.44 33.85
CA ALA A 12 13.87 13.86 33.71
C ALA A 12 13.10 14.07 32.39
N GLY A 13 11.77 14.17 32.48
CA GLY A 13 10.91 14.51 31.40
C GLY A 13 11.18 15.93 30.92
N ILE A 14 11.86 16.08 29.78
CA ILE A 14 11.92 17.34 29.06
C ILE A 14 10.55 17.47 28.36
N THR A 15 9.60 18.12 29.00
CA THR A 15 8.36 18.55 28.39
C THR A 15 8.69 19.72 27.47
N ALA A 16 8.98 19.43 26.20
CA ALA A 16 8.93 20.43 25.15
C ALA A 16 7.46 20.85 25.00
N PHE A 17 7.11 22.01 25.55
CA PHE A 17 5.81 22.63 25.29
C PHE A 17 5.78 23.08 23.83
N PRO A 18 4.96 22.49 22.95
CA PRO A 18 4.72 23.06 21.64
C PRO A 18 4.04 24.42 21.86
N SER A 19 4.58 25.45 21.25
CA SER A 19 4.00 26.80 21.29
C SER A 19 2.57 26.74 20.80
N ALA A 20 1.61 26.84 21.68
CA ALA A 20 0.18 26.66 21.43
C ALA A 20 -0.41 27.67 20.43
N ALA A 21 0.35 28.70 20.01
CA ALA A 21 -0.09 29.73 19.09
C ALA A 21 0.02 29.35 17.58
N GLN A 22 0.84 28.35 17.23
CA GLN A 22 1.04 27.95 15.82
C GLN A 22 0.24 26.71 15.42
N GLN A 23 -0.31 25.97 16.38
CA GLN A 23 -1.06 24.73 16.10
C GLN A 23 -2.39 24.95 15.33
N PRO A 24 -3.24 25.95 15.65
CA PRO A 24 -4.51 26.11 14.93
C PRO A 24 -4.31 26.45 13.46
N LEU A 25 -3.38 27.35 13.13
CA LEU A 25 -3.10 27.74 11.74
C LEU A 25 -2.60 26.55 10.90
N ASN A 26 -1.72 25.71 11.46
CA ASN A 26 -1.25 24.52 10.78
C ASN A 26 -2.35 23.49 10.57
N ALA A 27 -3.27 23.35 11.52
CA ALA A 27 -4.41 22.45 11.42
C ALA A 27 -5.40 22.92 10.36
N ASP A 28 -5.72 24.21 10.32
CA ASP A 28 -6.64 24.82 9.35
C ASP A 28 -6.07 24.73 7.93
N CYS A 29 -4.79 25.02 7.73
CA CYS A 29 -4.13 24.90 6.44
C CYS A 29 -4.04 23.44 5.99
N SER A 30 -3.82 22.50 6.90
CA SER A 30 -3.81 21.07 6.54
C SER A 30 -5.20 20.58 6.13
N ALA A 31 -6.25 21.03 6.83
CA ALA A 31 -7.63 20.71 6.48
C ALA A 31 -8.01 21.30 5.11
N ALA A 32 -7.66 22.56 4.86
CA ALA A 32 -7.91 23.23 3.59
C ALA A 32 -7.17 22.55 2.44
N ALA A 33 -5.90 22.17 2.62
CA ALA A 33 -5.12 21.44 1.63
C ALA A 33 -5.70 20.05 1.35
N THR A 34 -6.18 19.34 2.38
CA THR A 34 -6.86 18.05 2.24
C THR A 34 -8.18 18.18 1.48
N GLN A 35 -8.98 19.20 1.76
CA GLN A 35 -10.22 19.46 1.02
C GLN A 35 -9.95 19.80 -0.46
N ALA A 36 -8.92 20.60 -0.73
CA ALA A 36 -8.59 21.01 -2.08
C ALA A 36 -8.04 19.86 -2.95
N THR A 37 -7.34 18.90 -2.37
CA THR A 37 -6.64 17.86 -3.11
C THR A 37 -7.21 16.45 -2.93
N GLY A 38 -8.03 16.23 -1.92
CA GLY A 38 -8.53 14.92 -1.51
C GLY A 38 -7.45 14.00 -0.91
N TYR A 39 -6.23 14.49 -0.75
CA TYR A 39 -5.13 13.74 -0.16
C TYR A 39 -5.08 13.92 1.36
N THR A 40 -4.94 12.84 2.09
CA THR A 40 -4.77 12.84 3.55
C THR A 40 -3.36 12.35 3.89
N PRO A 41 -2.48 13.20 4.44
CA PRO A 41 -1.15 12.76 4.87
C PRO A 41 -1.23 11.63 5.89
N GLY A 42 -0.39 10.62 5.73
CA GLY A 42 -0.34 9.46 6.64
C GLY A 42 -1.41 8.39 6.38
N ALA A 43 -2.33 8.60 5.46
CA ALA A 43 -3.26 7.57 4.99
C ALA A 43 -2.59 6.60 3.98
N ASP A 44 -1.33 6.29 4.20
CA ASP A 44 -0.54 5.50 3.28
C ASP A 44 -1.11 4.10 3.07
N SER A 45 -1.24 3.76 1.81
CA SER A 45 -1.43 2.42 1.31
C SER A 45 -0.18 1.57 1.62
N GLY A 46 -0.14 0.99 2.79
CA GLY A 46 0.82 -0.05 3.14
C GLY A 46 0.76 -1.23 2.16
N PRO A 47 1.50 -2.31 2.40
CA PRO A 47 1.45 -3.50 1.55
C PRO A 47 0.01 -4.04 1.51
N ASP A 48 -0.69 -3.78 0.42
CA ASP A 48 -2.12 -4.07 0.25
C ASP A 48 -2.43 -5.52 -0.17
N GLY A 49 -1.40 -6.35 -0.35
CA GLY A 49 -1.53 -7.72 -0.83
C GLY A 49 -2.01 -7.82 -2.29
N SER A 50 -2.03 -6.72 -3.05
CA SER A 50 -2.52 -6.70 -4.43
C SER A 50 -1.81 -7.70 -5.34
N ARG A 51 -0.51 -7.89 -5.17
CA ARG A 51 0.26 -8.88 -5.92
C ARG A 51 -0.15 -10.32 -5.59
N ALA A 52 -0.38 -10.63 -4.31
CA ALA A 52 -0.85 -11.95 -3.90
C ALA A 52 -2.24 -12.25 -4.44
N ARG A 53 -3.15 -11.28 -4.39
CA ARG A 53 -4.48 -11.39 -5.00
C ARG A 53 -4.40 -11.51 -6.51
N GLY A 54 -3.48 -10.78 -7.16
CA GLY A 54 -3.23 -10.87 -8.59
C GLY A 54 -2.73 -12.26 -8.97
N ALA A 55 -1.78 -12.80 -8.22
CA ALA A 55 -1.28 -14.17 -8.40
C ALA A 55 -2.40 -15.21 -8.26
N ALA A 56 -3.20 -15.12 -7.21
CA ALA A 56 -4.30 -16.06 -6.95
C ALA A 56 -5.34 -16.03 -8.07
N ARG A 57 -5.77 -14.85 -8.51
CA ARG A 57 -6.71 -14.69 -9.65
C ARG A 57 -6.13 -15.20 -10.96
N GLY A 58 -4.86 -14.89 -11.22
CA GLY A 58 -4.15 -15.34 -12.40
C GLY A 58 -3.99 -16.86 -12.41
N ALA A 59 -3.64 -17.49 -11.27
CA ALA A 59 -3.56 -18.93 -11.14
C ALA A 59 -4.91 -19.61 -11.40
N ALA A 60 -5.98 -19.10 -10.82
CA ALA A 60 -7.33 -19.64 -11.04
C ALA A 60 -7.76 -19.54 -12.50
N ALA A 61 -7.52 -18.40 -13.15
CA ALA A 61 -7.80 -18.23 -14.59
C ALA A 61 -6.94 -19.16 -15.46
N GLY A 62 -5.66 -19.30 -15.14
CA GLY A 62 -4.76 -20.22 -15.84
C GLY A 62 -5.17 -21.67 -15.69
N ALA A 63 -5.53 -22.12 -14.48
CA ALA A 63 -6.02 -23.47 -14.24
C ALA A 63 -7.34 -23.75 -15.00
N ALA A 64 -8.25 -22.79 -15.04
CA ALA A 64 -9.49 -22.90 -15.80
C ALA A 64 -9.21 -23.02 -17.32
N ALA A 65 -8.31 -22.19 -17.85
CA ALA A 65 -7.89 -22.27 -19.25
C ALA A 65 -7.23 -23.63 -19.57
N GLY A 66 -6.38 -24.15 -18.69
CA GLY A 66 -5.80 -25.48 -18.81
C GLY A 66 -6.86 -26.59 -18.80
N ALA A 67 -7.88 -26.47 -17.94
CA ALA A 67 -8.98 -27.43 -17.93
C ALA A 67 -9.78 -27.43 -19.23
N VAL A 68 -10.12 -26.25 -19.77
CA VAL A 68 -10.81 -26.13 -21.07
C VAL A 68 -9.95 -26.73 -22.19
N GLN A 69 -8.65 -26.44 -22.22
CA GLN A 69 -7.74 -27.00 -23.21
C GLN A 69 -7.66 -28.54 -23.11
N ASN A 70 -7.64 -29.10 -21.91
CA ASN A 70 -7.60 -30.54 -21.69
C ASN A 70 -8.82 -31.27 -22.22
N ASN A 71 -10.00 -30.62 -22.27
CA ASN A 71 -11.22 -31.18 -22.83
C ASN A 71 -11.13 -31.42 -24.35
N GLN A 72 -10.15 -30.82 -25.02
CA GLN A 72 -9.89 -31.04 -26.45
C GLN A 72 -9.04 -32.29 -26.70
N TYR A 73 -8.49 -32.89 -25.64
CA TYR A 73 -7.59 -34.04 -25.70
C TYR A 73 -8.10 -35.18 -24.83
N ASP A 74 -9.24 -35.77 -25.20
CA ASP A 74 -9.93 -36.80 -24.40
C ASP A 74 -9.05 -38.02 -24.14
N ASN A 75 -8.20 -38.41 -25.09
CA ASN A 75 -7.33 -39.58 -25.00
C ASN A 75 -5.96 -39.28 -24.34
N ALA A 76 -5.69 -38.07 -23.87
CA ALA A 76 -4.42 -37.81 -23.18
C ALA A 76 -4.45 -38.40 -21.77
N PRO A 77 -3.30 -38.98 -21.30
CA PRO A 77 -3.18 -39.44 -19.92
C PRO A 77 -3.46 -38.34 -18.89
N ASP A 78 -4.09 -38.72 -17.79
CA ASP A 78 -4.46 -37.76 -16.75
C ASP A 78 -3.25 -37.00 -16.19
N ALA A 79 -2.10 -37.65 -16.06
CA ALA A 79 -0.85 -37.03 -15.65
C ALA A 79 -0.43 -35.85 -16.56
N LEU A 80 -0.65 -35.93 -17.87
CA LEU A 80 -0.37 -34.85 -18.81
C LEU A 80 -1.40 -33.73 -18.69
N LYS A 81 -2.66 -34.07 -18.45
CA LYS A 81 -3.72 -33.10 -18.22
C LYS A 81 -3.46 -32.28 -16.94
N ASP A 82 -3.03 -32.93 -15.88
CA ASP A 82 -2.71 -32.27 -14.61
C ASP A 82 -1.45 -31.40 -14.74
N ALA A 83 -0.39 -31.89 -15.40
CA ALA A 83 0.81 -31.10 -15.66
C ALA A 83 0.47 -29.83 -16.49
N ASN A 84 -0.33 -29.94 -17.54
CA ASN A 84 -0.76 -28.79 -18.33
C ASN A 84 -1.56 -27.80 -17.49
N ARG A 85 -2.46 -28.28 -16.63
CA ARG A 85 -3.25 -27.42 -15.74
C ARG A 85 -2.37 -26.68 -14.74
N GLU A 86 -1.36 -27.37 -14.18
CA GLU A 86 -0.40 -26.77 -13.27
C GLU A 86 0.47 -25.70 -13.95
N ASP A 87 0.98 -25.97 -15.14
CA ASP A 87 1.79 -25.02 -15.91
C ASP A 87 0.99 -23.77 -16.31
N LYS A 88 -0.26 -23.96 -16.70
CA LYS A 88 -1.18 -22.83 -16.99
C LYS A 88 -1.49 -22.03 -15.72
N ALA A 89 -1.65 -22.68 -14.57
CA ALA A 89 -1.85 -22.00 -13.29
C ALA A 89 -0.61 -21.19 -12.90
N LYS A 90 0.59 -21.74 -13.03
CA LYS A 90 1.86 -21.03 -12.74
C LYS A 90 2.06 -19.83 -13.65
N SER A 91 1.86 -19.99 -14.95
CA SER A 91 1.99 -18.90 -15.92
C SER A 91 0.93 -17.82 -15.69
N GLY A 92 -0.30 -18.20 -15.39
CA GLY A 92 -1.37 -17.30 -15.01
C GLY A 92 -1.06 -16.52 -13.73
N ALA A 93 -0.52 -17.19 -12.70
CA ALA A 93 -0.08 -16.52 -11.48
C ALA A 93 0.99 -15.46 -11.74
N ALA A 94 2.01 -15.80 -12.55
CA ALA A 94 3.07 -14.85 -12.92
C ALA A 94 2.50 -13.63 -13.67
N ALA A 95 1.61 -13.85 -14.63
CA ALA A 95 0.93 -12.76 -15.35
C ALA A 95 0.08 -11.90 -14.41
N GLY A 96 -0.68 -12.52 -13.51
CA GLY A 96 -1.50 -11.82 -12.53
C GLY A 96 -0.67 -10.95 -11.57
N MET A 97 0.49 -11.44 -11.12
CA MET A 97 1.43 -10.64 -10.32
C MET A 97 2.00 -9.46 -11.11
N ALA A 98 2.34 -9.65 -12.38
CA ALA A 98 2.88 -8.58 -13.22
C ALA A 98 1.86 -7.45 -13.44
N VAL A 99 0.61 -7.80 -13.71
CA VAL A 99 -0.49 -6.83 -13.86
C VAL A 99 -0.75 -6.08 -12.56
N ALA A 100 -0.86 -6.79 -11.43
CA ALA A 100 -1.06 -6.17 -10.13
C ALA A 100 0.13 -5.27 -9.75
N GLY A 101 1.36 -5.68 -10.05
CA GLY A 101 2.56 -4.88 -9.82
C GLY A 101 2.63 -3.61 -10.67
N SER A 102 2.12 -3.63 -11.91
CA SER A 102 2.06 -2.43 -12.74
C SER A 102 1.00 -1.44 -12.28
N ARG A 103 -0.17 -1.91 -11.85
CA ARG A 103 -1.21 -1.08 -11.23
C ARG A 103 -0.67 -0.41 -9.97
N ASN A 104 -0.07 -1.16 -9.06
CA ASN A 104 0.51 -0.61 -7.83
C ASN A 104 1.58 0.48 -8.11
N ARG A 105 2.35 0.35 -9.21
CA ARG A 105 3.28 1.42 -9.62
C ARG A 105 2.57 2.68 -10.11
N GLN A 106 1.45 2.53 -10.80
CA GLN A 106 0.62 3.67 -11.25
C GLN A 106 -0.03 4.37 -10.07
N ASP A 107 -0.57 3.61 -9.12
CA ASP A 107 -1.19 4.14 -7.90
C ASP A 107 -0.18 4.97 -7.10
N ARG A 108 1.03 4.43 -6.85
CA ARG A 108 2.10 5.20 -6.17
C ARG A 108 2.55 6.46 -6.91
N ARG A 109 2.41 6.52 -8.24
CA ARG A 109 2.67 7.76 -9.00
C ARG A 109 1.54 8.75 -8.80
N GLY A 110 0.31 8.27 -8.74
CA GLY A 110 -0.87 9.06 -8.37
C GLY A 110 -0.71 9.66 -6.98
N ASP A 111 -0.40 8.82 -5.98
CA ASP A 111 -0.22 9.24 -4.59
C ASP A 111 0.84 10.33 -4.45
N ARG A 112 1.99 10.17 -5.10
CA ARG A 112 3.04 11.21 -5.11
C ARG A 112 2.57 12.54 -5.68
N ARG A 113 1.81 12.51 -6.78
CA ARG A 113 1.25 13.75 -7.36
C ARG A 113 0.26 14.41 -6.42
N SER A 114 -0.58 13.62 -5.77
CA SER A 114 -1.55 14.11 -4.79
C SER A 114 -0.84 14.69 -3.56
N GLN A 115 0.23 14.06 -3.10
CA GLN A 115 1.08 14.57 -2.03
C GLN A 115 1.75 15.90 -2.40
N ASP A 116 2.33 16.00 -3.60
CA ASP A 116 2.95 17.23 -4.10
C ASP A 116 1.92 18.37 -4.23
N ALA A 117 0.71 18.06 -4.70
CA ALA A 117 -0.38 19.02 -4.79
C ALA A 117 -0.84 19.49 -3.41
N TRP A 118 -0.96 18.57 -2.47
CA TRP A 118 -1.29 18.87 -1.08
C TRP A 118 -0.24 19.79 -0.45
N GLN A 119 1.04 19.46 -0.59
CA GLN A 119 2.13 20.26 -0.05
C GLN A 119 2.10 21.69 -0.58
N LYS A 120 1.90 21.86 -1.89
CA LYS A 120 1.77 23.18 -2.51
C LYS A 120 0.58 23.99 -1.96
N SER A 121 -0.57 23.35 -1.77
CA SER A 121 -1.75 23.99 -1.21
C SER A 121 -1.54 24.38 0.25
N TYR A 122 -0.88 23.53 1.00
CA TYR A 122 -0.53 23.78 2.40
C TYR A 122 0.43 24.96 2.54
N ASP A 123 1.52 24.97 1.77
CA ASP A 123 2.52 26.05 1.79
C ASP A 123 1.92 27.37 1.33
N ALA A 124 1.02 27.36 0.33
CA ALA A 124 0.29 28.54 -0.11
C ALA A 124 -0.61 29.11 0.99
N CYS A 125 -1.30 28.26 1.74
CA CYS A 125 -2.11 28.69 2.88
C CYS A 125 -1.25 29.32 3.99
N LEU A 126 -0.14 28.69 4.35
CA LEU A 126 0.78 29.22 5.35
C LEU A 126 1.38 30.58 4.95
N SER A 127 1.68 30.76 3.68
CA SER A 127 2.26 32.02 3.17
C SER A 127 1.21 33.13 3.04
N ALA A 128 -0.05 32.81 2.84
CA ALA A 128 -1.15 33.77 2.76
C ALA A 128 -1.63 34.28 4.12
N THR A 129 -1.26 33.58 5.20
CA THR A 129 -1.69 33.97 6.55
C THR A 129 -0.75 35.06 7.08
N PRO A 130 -1.22 36.31 7.31
CA PRO A 130 -0.40 37.38 7.84
C PRO A 130 0.08 37.02 9.25
N LYS A 131 1.34 37.31 9.54
CA LYS A 131 1.95 37.13 10.87
C LYS A 131 1.52 38.22 11.82
#